data_0f43cafb9eb666096e56acb6a9130cc8
#
_entry.id   0f43cafb9eb666096e56acb6a9130cc8
#
_cell.length_a   1.000
_cell.length_b   1.000
_cell.length_c   1.000
_cell.angle_alpha   90.00
_cell.angle_beta   90.00
_cell.angle_gamma   90.00
#
_symmetry.space_group_name_H-M   'P 1'
#
loop_
_entity.id
_entity.type
_entity.pdbx_description
1 polymer ?
#
loop_
_entity_poly.entity_id
_entity_poly.type
_entity_poly.pdbx_seq_one_letter_code
_entity_poly.pdbx_strand_id
1 'polypeptide(L)'
;MNVFMARLLFCFFAEDSGIFEEERLFTDFIERATASDGSDLREQLERAFAVMNLPPGSPERAAVPISAARFPYVNGGLFQGAHAVPRFSSRSRKALIDAGNLDWSDINTDIFGNMFQACVAPDKRSCLGEHYTSVPNIMKVLRPLFLEELENAARQARGHEARARKFIERLSNIRFFDPACGSGNFLIVAFKEVRRLEMEVLESVPALLPMPSVSINQFYGIEIDDFAHEIAMLSLWLAEHQMNQEFFERLGKRVPTLPLRPNDHIVLGNALRLDWETVCPKTAPAQAAPLWTVEPLLQRAAPDVREPEIYIFGNPPYLGSKMQSVAQKEEVKNIYGNSNSENISNLDYVCGWIGLGAEFIAGSPYQCAFVTTNSITQGEQVGPVWDLIFKKNIEISFAYTSFKWTNNAKYQAGVTCVIIGLRRKHVNSKSFIYNENKVKEVDKISPYLIPGSPVIVRRTKKPVTKKFPPMVFGSMPRDGGHLILTEEEYHEVVNKEQESISFIKRFSGSQEFIRGTIRYCFWIAPEQISQARKIFEIRKRLDLVSKERKESKAPSTRAYADRPYLFVQRAYKPTDSIIIPAVSSERREYIPMGYLDKDTVISNSAFAVYDAEPWVFGILTSRM
;
A
#
# COMPACT_ATOMS: atom_id res chain seq x y z
N MET A 1 7.57 -18.76 17.21
CA MET A 1 6.30 -18.35 17.85
C MET A 1 5.18 -18.22 16.83
N ASN A 2 5.40 -17.57 15.70
CA ASN A 2 4.39 -17.29 14.67
C ASN A 2 3.70 -18.54 14.13
N VAL A 3 4.47 -19.51 13.65
CA VAL A 3 3.92 -20.82 13.19
C VAL A 3 3.13 -21.54 14.28
N PHE A 4 3.57 -21.43 15.55
CA PHE A 4 2.83 -22.01 16.67
C PHE A 4 1.43 -21.36 16.81
N MET A 5 1.35 -20.03 16.71
CA MET A 5 0.06 -19.31 16.77
C MET A 5 -0.84 -19.69 15.58
N ALA A 6 -0.27 -19.76 14.36
CA ALA A 6 -1.02 -20.21 13.18
C ALA A 6 -1.60 -21.63 13.34
N ARG A 7 -0.81 -22.57 13.94
CA ARG A 7 -1.27 -23.93 14.25
C ARG A 7 -2.43 -23.95 15.26
N LEU A 8 -2.35 -23.14 16.33
CA LEU A 8 -3.43 -23.05 17.31
C LEU A 8 -4.74 -22.54 16.67
N LEU A 9 -4.62 -21.49 15.86
CA LEU A 9 -5.79 -20.92 15.20
C LEU A 9 -6.42 -21.88 14.21
N PHE A 10 -5.59 -22.56 13.42
CA PHE A 10 -6.09 -23.61 12.54
C PHE A 10 -6.88 -24.66 13.36
N CYS A 11 -6.35 -25.12 14.50
CA CYS A 11 -6.99 -26.13 15.30
C CYS A 11 -8.35 -25.68 15.88
N PHE A 12 -8.43 -24.45 16.41
CA PHE A 12 -9.68 -23.88 16.92
C PHE A 12 -10.71 -23.71 15.81
N PHE A 13 -10.28 -23.16 14.67
CA PHE A 13 -11.19 -23.02 13.52
C PHE A 13 -11.63 -24.39 12.99
N ALA A 14 -10.70 -25.35 12.89
CA ALA A 14 -10.97 -26.66 12.32
C ALA A 14 -11.96 -27.50 13.16
N GLU A 15 -11.97 -27.34 14.48
CA GLU A 15 -12.93 -28.05 15.34
C GLU A 15 -14.35 -27.49 15.25
N ASP A 16 -14.52 -26.18 15.00
CA ASP A 16 -15.84 -25.54 14.95
C ASP A 16 -16.41 -25.46 13.51
N SER A 17 -15.55 -25.51 12.49
CA SER A 17 -15.97 -25.39 11.09
C SER A 17 -16.20 -26.73 10.39
N GLY A 18 -16.08 -27.86 11.11
CA GLY A 18 -16.27 -29.22 10.56
C GLY A 18 -15.11 -29.69 9.67
N ILE A 19 -13.93 -29.07 9.74
CA ILE A 19 -12.69 -29.60 9.15
C ILE A 19 -12.24 -30.85 9.92
N PHE A 20 -12.33 -30.80 11.24
CA PHE A 20 -12.26 -32.01 12.07
C PHE A 20 -13.64 -32.66 12.11
N GLU A 21 -13.68 -33.99 12.01
CA GLU A 21 -14.95 -34.74 12.05
C GLU A 21 -15.64 -34.68 13.41
N GLU A 22 -14.88 -34.44 14.47
CA GLU A 22 -15.36 -34.33 15.84
C GLU A 22 -15.33 -32.86 16.30
N GLU A 23 -16.48 -32.38 16.75
CA GLU A 23 -16.61 -31.04 17.37
C GLU A 23 -15.75 -30.99 18.64
N ARG A 24 -15.13 -29.84 18.91
CA ARG A 24 -14.28 -29.57 20.10
C ARG A 24 -13.10 -30.56 20.26
N LEU A 25 -12.67 -31.24 19.21
CA LEU A 25 -11.60 -32.24 19.27
C LEU A 25 -10.31 -31.70 19.91
N PHE A 26 -9.88 -30.52 19.52
CA PHE A 26 -8.65 -29.88 20.00
C PHE A 26 -8.79 -29.33 21.41
N THR A 27 -9.90 -28.65 21.70
CA THR A 27 -10.18 -28.10 23.04
C THR A 27 -10.36 -29.21 24.06
N ASP A 28 -11.11 -30.27 23.76
CA ASP A 28 -11.26 -31.45 24.62
C ASP A 28 -9.93 -32.18 24.83
N PHE A 29 -9.06 -32.23 23.81
CA PHE A 29 -7.72 -32.80 23.94
C PHE A 29 -6.90 -32.01 24.97
N ILE A 30 -6.86 -30.66 24.87
CA ILE A 30 -6.16 -29.85 25.86
C ILE A 30 -6.76 -30.04 27.25
N GLU A 31 -8.06 -30.09 27.38
CA GLU A 31 -8.75 -30.17 28.66
C GLU A 31 -8.51 -31.52 29.37
N ARG A 32 -8.63 -32.62 28.62
CA ARG A 32 -8.63 -34.01 29.17
C ARG A 32 -7.30 -34.69 29.13
N ALA A 33 -6.41 -34.36 28.18
CA ALA A 33 -5.15 -35.05 27.98
C ALA A 33 -3.94 -34.33 28.59
N THR A 34 -4.16 -33.17 29.27
CA THR A 34 -3.06 -32.41 29.86
C THR A 34 -3.27 -32.15 31.35
N ALA A 35 -2.17 -32.05 32.10
CA ALA A 35 -2.17 -31.74 33.52
C ALA A 35 -2.72 -30.32 33.80
N SER A 36 -3.47 -30.15 34.91
CA SER A 36 -4.13 -28.89 35.24
C SER A 36 -3.18 -27.74 35.48
N ASP A 37 -1.94 -27.99 35.84
CA ASP A 37 -0.87 -27.02 36.03
C ASP A 37 -0.20 -26.60 34.70
N GLY A 38 -0.49 -27.28 33.60
CA GLY A 38 0.08 -27.04 32.27
C GLY A 38 1.48 -27.54 32.04
N SER A 39 2.03 -28.33 32.98
CA SER A 39 3.44 -28.81 32.95
C SER A 39 3.77 -29.68 31.74
N ASP A 40 2.81 -30.49 31.28
CA ASP A 40 2.93 -31.42 30.15
C ASP A 40 2.31 -30.90 28.84
N LEU A 41 1.62 -29.77 28.86
CA LEU A 41 0.86 -29.22 27.72
C LEU A 41 1.75 -29.03 26.48
N ARG A 42 3.01 -28.60 26.67
CA ARG A 42 3.97 -28.48 25.58
C ARG A 42 4.16 -29.79 24.83
N GLU A 43 4.46 -30.87 25.55
CA GLU A 43 4.71 -32.18 24.95
C GLU A 43 3.47 -32.72 24.25
N GLN A 44 2.30 -32.53 24.84
CA GLN A 44 1.03 -32.99 24.25
C GLN A 44 0.72 -32.25 22.96
N LEU A 45 0.92 -30.92 22.90
CA LEU A 45 0.76 -30.13 21.67
C LEU A 45 1.78 -30.55 20.59
N GLU A 46 3.06 -30.74 20.95
CA GLU A 46 4.07 -31.22 20.01
C GLU A 46 3.67 -32.59 19.41
N ARG A 47 3.08 -33.49 20.21
CA ARG A 47 2.55 -34.77 19.74
C ARG A 47 1.34 -34.62 18.81
N ALA A 48 0.36 -33.78 19.17
CA ALA A 48 -0.80 -33.55 18.34
C ALA A 48 -0.39 -32.97 16.97
N PHE A 49 0.49 -31.96 16.95
CA PHE A 49 1.01 -31.37 15.72
C PHE A 49 1.81 -32.37 14.87
N ALA A 50 2.61 -33.25 15.50
CA ALA A 50 3.31 -34.30 14.78
C ALA A 50 2.34 -35.28 14.10
N VAL A 51 1.26 -35.66 14.77
CA VAL A 51 0.24 -36.56 14.21
C VAL A 51 -0.46 -35.95 13.01
N MET A 52 -0.79 -34.63 13.06
CA MET A 52 -1.41 -33.92 11.95
C MET A 52 -0.50 -33.86 10.71
N ASN A 53 0.81 -34.09 10.87
CA ASN A 53 1.76 -34.15 9.76
C ASN A 53 2.01 -35.60 9.25
N LEU A 54 1.48 -36.62 9.91
CA LEU A 54 1.70 -38.03 9.52
C LEU A 54 0.59 -38.53 8.59
N PRO A 55 0.94 -39.01 7.38
CA PRO A 55 -0.08 -39.56 6.45
C PRO A 55 -0.81 -40.76 7.05
N PRO A 56 -2.06 -40.99 6.65
CA PRO A 56 -2.80 -42.21 7.01
C PRO A 56 -2.02 -43.46 6.59
N GLY A 57 -1.93 -44.43 7.49
CA GLY A 57 -1.25 -45.70 7.23
C GLY A 57 0.27 -45.67 7.43
N SER A 58 0.89 -44.55 7.83
CA SER A 58 2.31 -44.53 8.20
C SER A 58 2.58 -45.34 9.47
N PRO A 59 3.72 -46.08 9.56
CA PRO A 59 4.09 -46.86 10.76
C PRO A 59 4.16 -45.99 12.02
N GLU A 60 4.64 -44.76 11.89
CA GLU A 60 4.79 -43.80 12.98
C GLU A 60 3.43 -43.42 13.56
N ARG A 61 2.38 -43.33 12.73
CA ARG A 61 1.03 -43.02 13.18
C ARG A 61 0.43 -44.16 14.03
N ALA A 62 0.80 -45.40 13.75
CA ALA A 62 0.33 -46.56 14.53
C ALA A 62 0.90 -46.58 15.96
N ALA A 63 2.02 -45.93 16.21
CA ALA A 63 2.69 -45.86 17.51
C ALA A 63 2.21 -44.66 18.39
N VAL A 64 1.29 -43.83 17.91
CA VAL A 64 0.83 -42.65 18.62
C VAL A 64 -0.19 -43.01 19.72
N PRO A 65 -0.18 -42.33 20.89
CA PRO A 65 -1.20 -42.50 21.91
C PRO A 65 -2.61 -42.23 21.38
N ILE A 66 -3.59 -43.01 21.85
CA ILE A 66 -4.99 -42.96 21.39
C ILE A 66 -5.57 -41.53 21.46
N SER A 67 -5.20 -40.75 22.49
CA SER A 67 -5.66 -39.37 22.64
C SER A 67 -5.25 -38.47 21.48
N ALA A 68 -4.05 -38.60 20.95
CA ALA A 68 -3.55 -37.82 19.82
C ALA A 68 -3.86 -38.47 18.45
N ALA A 69 -4.07 -39.79 18.39
CA ALA A 69 -4.37 -40.51 17.16
C ALA A 69 -5.71 -40.06 16.49
N ARG A 70 -6.58 -39.38 17.22
CA ARG A 70 -7.88 -38.83 16.74
C ARG A 70 -7.70 -37.68 15.75
N PHE A 71 -6.57 -36.95 15.81
CA PHE A 71 -6.36 -35.84 14.88
C PHE A 71 -6.15 -36.34 13.43
N PRO A 72 -6.82 -35.70 12.45
CA PRO A 72 -6.67 -36.06 11.05
C PRO A 72 -5.27 -35.70 10.50
N TYR A 73 -4.94 -36.23 9.33
CA TYR A 73 -3.78 -35.76 8.56
C TYR A 73 -4.12 -34.46 7.85
N VAL A 74 -3.39 -33.41 8.16
CA VAL A 74 -3.68 -32.05 7.65
C VAL A 74 -2.86 -31.74 6.38
N ASN A 75 -1.59 -32.14 6.30
CA ASN A 75 -0.68 -31.79 5.18
C ASN A 75 -0.48 -30.27 5.01
N GLY A 76 -0.16 -29.82 3.81
CA GLY A 76 -0.11 -28.41 3.42
C GLY A 76 1.10 -27.62 3.93
N GLY A 77 2.03 -28.25 4.63
CA GLY A 77 3.22 -27.58 5.18
C GLY A 77 3.03 -26.98 6.57
N LEU A 78 1.80 -26.65 6.99
CA LEU A 78 1.50 -25.98 8.27
C LEU A 78 2.08 -26.73 9.49
N PHE A 79 2.01 -28.06 9.50
CA PHE A 79 2.52 -28.89 10.59
C PHE A 79 3.90 -29.48 10.32
N GLN A 80 4.55 -29.16 9.19
CA GLN A 80 5.91 -29.60 8.89
C GLN A 80 6.94 -28.95 9.80
N GLY A 81 8.03 -29.69 10.08
CA GLY A 81 9.17 -29.22 10.84
C GLY A 81 8.93 -29.11 12.35
N ALA A 82 10.04 -29.12 13.09
CA ALA A 82 10.04 -28.92 14.53
C ALA A 82 10.03 -27.42 14.85
N HIS A 83 8.89 -26.90 15.25
CA HIS A 83 8.77 -25.52 15.75
C HIS A 83 8.66 -25.53 17.27
N ALA A 84 9.34 -24.57 17.92
CA ALA A 84 9.35 -24.48 19.37
C ALA A 84 7.94 -24.17 19.91
N VAL A 85 7.37 -25.09 20.65
CA VAL A 85 6.17 -24.87 21.45
C VAL A 85 6.58 -24.27 22.79
N PRO A 86 5.97 -23.18 23.27
CA PRO A 86 6.34 -22.55 24.55
C PRO A 86 5.99 -23.46 25.73
N ARG A 87 6.58 -23.15 26.89
CA ARG A 87 6.14 -23.75 28.16
C ARG A 87 4.87 -23.06 28.65
N PHE A 88 3.99 -23.82 29.28
CA PHE A 88 2.71 -23.32 29.78
C PHE A 88 2.67 -23.34 31.31
N SER A 89 1.90 -22.44 31.85
CA SER A 89 1.46 -22.41 33.23
C SER A 89 -0.03 -22.76 33.28
N SER A 90 -0.56 -23.01 34.48
CA SER A 90 -2.00 -23.20 34.68
C SER A 90 -2.83 -22.05 34.08
N ARG A 91 -2.36 -20.79 34.21
CA ARG A 91 -3.03 -19.62 33.63
C ARG A 91 -3.06 -19.63 32.11
N SER A 92 -1.93 -19.92 31.45
CA SER A 92 -1.86 -19.96 29.99
C SER A 92 -2.60 -21.17 29.41
N ARG A 93 -2.59 -22.33 30.10
CA ARG A 93 -3.43 -23.46 29.75
C ARG A 93 -4.93 -23.10 29.79
N LYS A 94 -5.36 -22.44 30.88
CA LYS A 94 -6.75 -21.97 30.98
C LYS A 94 -7.12 -21.03 29.85
N ALA A 95 -6.24 -20.10 29.50
CA ALA A 95 -6.49 -19.16 28.41
C ALA A 95 -6.68 -19.86 27.05
N LEU A 96 -5.96 -20.97 26.79
CA LEU A 96 -6.20 -21.78 25.58
C LEU A 96 -7.55 -22.47 25.59
N ILE A 97 -7.98 -23.01 26.74
CA ILE A 97 -9.30 -23.64 26.89
C ILE A 97 -10.40 -22.58 26.74
N ASP A 98 -10.23 -21.42 27.38
CA ASP A 98 -11.19 -20.31 27.26
C ASP A 98 -11.30 -19.82 25.81
N ALA A 99 -10.19 -19.80 25.05
CA ALA A 99 -10.18 -19.50 23.62
C ALA A 99 -10.90 -20.58 22.79
N GLY A 100 -10.72 -21.86 23.10
CA GLY A 100 -11.40 -22.96 22.43
C GLY A 100 -12.89 -23.07 22.77
N ASN A 101 -13.37 -22.39 23.80
CA ASN A 101 -14.78 -22.29 24.11
C ASN A 101 -15.52 -21.16 23.36
N LEU A 102 -14.79 -20.39 22.53
CA LEU A 102 -15.40 -19.41 21.61
C LEU A 102 -15.83 -20.15 20.32
N ASP A 103 -16.87 -19.66 19.69
CA ASP A 103 -17.26 -20.16 18.37
C ASP A 103 -16.39 -19.52 17.28
N TRP A 104 -15.58 -20.32 16.62
CA TRP A 104 -14.68 -19.90 15.54
C TRP A 104 -15.27 -20.09 14.15
N SER A 105 -16.41 -20.79 14.02
CA SER A 105 -17.03 -21.09 12.72
C SER A 105 -17.48 -19.83 11.97
N ASP A 106 -18.01 -18.85 12.71
CA ASP A 106 -18.51 -17.59 12.16
C ASP A 106 -17.43 -16.52 11.91
N ILE A 107 -16.16 -16.82 12.24
CA ILE A 107 -15.10 -15.85 12.03
C ILE A 107 -14.86 -15.67 10.53
N ASN A 108 -15.13 -14.45 10.07
CA ASN A 108 -14.77 -14.06 8.72
C ASN A 108 -13.23 -14.09 8.55
N THR A 109 -12.75 -14.86 7.58
CA THR A 109 -11.31 -14.97 7.27
C THR A 109 -10.65 -13.63 7.01
N ASP A 110 -11.41 -12.61 6.57
CA ASP A 110 -10.93 -11.24 6.37
C ASP A 110 -10.53 -10.56 7.70
N ILE A 111 -11.03 -11.05 8.85
CA ILE A 111 -10.78 -10.50 10.19
C ILE A 111 -9.49 -11.07 10.78
N PHE A 112 -9.05 -12.26 10.36
CA PHE A 112 -7.81 -12.85 10.89
C PHE A 112 -6.62 -11.90 10.77
N GLY A 113 -6.42 -11.27 9.61
CA GLY A 113 -5.39 -10.26 9.42
C GLY A 113 -5.46 -9.10 10.42
N ASN A 114 -6.66 -8.64 10.78
CA ASN A 114 -6.88 -7.58 11.78
C ASN A 114 -6.55 -8.01 13.20
N MET A 115 -7.00 -9.21 13.59
CA MET A 115 -6.75 -9.75 14.93
C MET A 115 -5.25 -9.89 15.18
N PHE A 116 -4.51 -10.30 14.15
CA PHE A 116 -3.06 -10.48 14.24
C PHE A 116 -2.30 -9.18 14.25
N GLN A 117 -2.68 -8.21 13.42
CA GLN A 117 -2.10 -6.88 13.49
C GLN A 117 -2.29 -6.23 14.88
N ALA A 118 -3.37 -6.56 15.58
CA ALA A 118 -3.55 -6.09 16.96
C ALA A 118 -2.51 -6.65 17.93
N CYS A 119 -1.96 -7.84 17.65
CA CYS A 119 -0.95 -8.49 18.48
C CYS A 119 0.49 -8.04 18.19
N VAL A 120 0.74 -7.42 17.03
CA VAL A 120 2.08 -6.90 16.67
C VAL A 120 2.34 -5.57 17.36
N ALA A 121 3.55 -5.39 17.89
CA ALA A 121 3.96 -4.16 18.60
C ALA A 121 3.82 -2.91 17.69
N PRO A 122 3.30 -1.76 18.21
CA PRO A 122 3.04 -0.54 17.45
C PRO A 122 4.26 -0.02 16.67
N ASP A 123 5.45 -0.16 17.24
CA ASP A 123 6.70 0.32 16.65
C ASP A 123 7.10 -0.47 15.37
N LYS A 124 6.78 -1.76 15.30
CA LYS A 124 7.01 -2.56 14.09
C LYS A 124 6.04 -2.21 12.97
N ARG A 125 4.77 -1.91 13.28
CA ARG A 125 3.75 -1.56 12.28
C ARG A 125 4.10 -0.31 11.48
N SER A 126 4.63 0.72 12.15
CA SER A 126 4.99 1.99 11.49
C SER A 126 6.19 1.86 10.56
N CYS A 127 7.10 0.92 10.84
CA CYS A 127 8.29 0.68 10.03
C CYS A 127 8.01 -0.15 8.76
N LEU A 128 7.02 -1.02 8.80
CA LEU A 128 6.66 -1.91 7.68
C LEU A 128 5.57 -1.35 6.77
N GLY A 129 4.90 -0.25 7.18
CA GLY A 129 3.79 0.33 6.41
C GLY A 129 2.55 -0.58 6.34
N GLU A 130 2.43 -1.54 7.26
CA GLU A 130 1.35 -2.50 7.32
C GLU A 130 0.03 -1.83 7.70
N HIS A 131 -0.84 -1.65 6.72
CA HIS A 131 -2.19 -1.13 6.92
C HIS A 131 -3.21 -2.15 6.43
N TYR A 132 -4.05 -2.64 7.35
CA TYR A 132 -5.21 -3.45 6.96
C TYR A 132 -6.07 -2.73 5.94
N THR A 133 -6.45 -3.46 4.92
CA THR A 133 -7.33 -2.95 3.86
C THR A 133 -8.73 -3.53 4.01
N SER A 134 -9.72 -2.69 4.25
CA SER A 134 -11.12 -3.12 4.38
C SER A 134 -11.69 -3.61 3.04
N VAL A 135 -12.64 -4.55 3.08
CA VAL A 135 -13.30 -5.12 1.89
C VAL A 135 -13.84 -4.04 0.93
N PRO A 136 -14.52 -2.97 1.39
CA PRO A 136 -14.95 -1.90 0.48
C PRO A 136 -13.83 -1.21 -0.27
N ASN A 137 -12.65 -1.08 0.34
CA ASN A 137 -11.47 -0.51 -0.32
C ASN A 137 -10.79 -1.50 -1.28
N ILE A 138 -10.75 -2.79 -0.93
CA ILE A 138 -10.30 -3.87 -1.82
C ILE A 138 -11.16 -3.88 -3.10
N MET A 139 -12.47 -3.79 -2.96
CA MET A 139 -13.41 -3.79 -4.08
C MET A 139 -13.24 -2.59 -5.03
N LYS A 140 -12.73 -1.44 -4.56
CA LYS A 140 -12.35 -0.32 -5.43
C LYS A 140 -11.20 -0.67 -6.38
N VAL A 141 -10.37 -1.64 -6.02
CA VAL A 141 -9.29 -2.14 -6.88
C VAL A 141 -9.79 -3.26 -7.78
N LEU A 142 -10.41 -4.30 -7.18
CA LEU A 142 -10.75 -5.54 -7.91
C LEU A 142 -11.87 -5.34 -8.94
N ARG A 143 -12.91 -4.54 -8.62
CA ARG A 143 -14.04 -4.32 -9.53
C ARG A 143 -13.61 -3.75 -10.88
N PRO A 144 -12.95 -2.59 -10.95
CA PRO A 144 -12.56 -2.02 -12.22
C PRO A 144 -11.37 -2.74 -12.89
N LEU A 145 -10.62 -3.57 -12.14
CA LEU A 145 -9.48 -4.31 -12.68
C LEU A 145 -9.93 -5.53 -13.49
N PHE A 146 -10.83 -6.34 -12.94
CA PHE A 146 -11.29 -7.58 -13.57
C PHE A 146 -12.71 -8.03 -13.19
N LEU A 147 -13.18 -7.72 -11.98
CA LEU A 147 -14.38 -8.34 -11.45
C LEU A 147 -15.64 -7.93 -12.22
N GLU A 148 -15.78 -6.65 -12.59
CA GLU A 148 -16.92 -6.15 -13.36
C GLU A 148 -17.00 -6.81 -14.75
N GLU A 149 -15.88 -7.06 -15.38
CA GLU A 149 -15.80 -7.77 -16.67
C GLU A 149 -16.18 -9.24 -16.51
N LEU A 150 -15.69 -9.91 -15.44
CA LEU A 150 -16.05 -11.29 -15.13
C LEU A 150 -17.54 -11.43 -14.76
N GLU A 151 -18.11 -10.50 -13.98
CA GLU A 151 -19.54 -10.44 -13.68
C GLU A 151 -20.40 -10.32 -14.95
N ASN A 152 -19.95 -9.51 -15.91
CA ASN A 152 -20.61 -9.36 -17.21
C ASN A 152 -20.53 -10.66 -18.03
N ALA A 153 -19.37 -11.30 -18.07
CA ALA A 153 -19.17 -12.57 -18.76
C ALA A 153 -20.00 -13.69 -18.13
N ALA A 154 -20.05 -13.76 -16.80
CA ALA A 154 -20.88 -14.70 -16.05
C ALA A 154 -22.37 -14.52 -16.39
N ARG A 155 -22.89 -13.28 -16.39
CA ARG A 155 -24.27 -12.99 -16.78
C ARG A 155 -24.61 -13.48 -18.19
N GLN A 156 -23.70 -13.34 -19.14
CA GLN A 156 -23.88 -13.82 -20.52
C GLN A 156 -23.76 -15.34 -20.64
N ALA A 157 -23.10 -16.00 -19.70
CA ALA A 157 -22.91 -17.45 -19.66
C ALA A 157 -24.10 -18.19 -19.03
N ARG A 158 -24.89 -17.54 -18.16
CA ARG A 158 -26.03 -18.14 -17.46
C ARG A 158 -27.05 -18.72 -18.43
N GLY A 159 -27.46 -19.96 -18.19
CA GLY A 159 -28.44 -20.68 -19.00
C GLY A 159 -27.93 -21.14 -20.37
N HIS A 160 -26.66 -20.91 -20.70
CA HIS A 160 -26.06 -21.28 -21.98
C HIS A 160 -24.86 -22.21 -21.81
N GLU A 161 -25.04 -23.51 -22.00
CA GLU A 161 -24.01 -24.52 -21.73
C GLU A 161 -22.65 -24.22 -22.40
N ALA A 162 -22.64 -23.91 -23.68
CA ALA A 162 -21.40 -23.65 -24.41
C ALA A 162 -20.63 -22.40 -23.90
N ARG A 163 -21.37 -21.35 -23.50
CA ARG A 163 -20.77 -20.15 -22.93
C ARG A 163 -20.30 -20.40 -21.50
N ALA A 164 -21.07 -21.14 -20.72
CA ALA A 164 -20.72 -21.52 -19.36
C ALA A 164 -19.44 -22.37 -19.33
N ARG A 165 -19.29 -23.37 -20.23
CA ARG A 165 -18.04 -24.15 -20.36
C ARG A 165 -16.83 -23.24 -20.66
N LYS A 166 -16.95 -22.31 -21.60
CA LYS A 166 -15.87 -21.36 -21.93
C LYS A 166 -15.55 -20.43 -20.75
N PHE A 167 -16.56 -19.99 -20.01
CA PHE A 167 -16.38 -19.14 -18.84
C PHE A 167 -15.63 -19.87 -17.72
N ILE A 168 -16.06 -21.10 -17.40
CA ILE A 168 -15.39 -21.94 -16.39
C ILE A 168 -13.95 -22.27 -16.81
N GLU A 169 -13.73 -22.62 -18.09
CA GLU A 169 -12.38 -22.81 -18.64
C GLU A 169 -11.52 -21.55 -18.52
N ARG A 170 -12.09 -20.37 -18.80
CA ARG A 170 -11.40 -19.10 -18.62
C ARG A 170 -11.02 -18.88 -17.16
N LEU A 171 -11.97 -19.07 -16.21
CA LEU A 171 -11.70 -18.90 -14.78
C LEU A 171 -10.55 -19.79 -14.29
N SER A 172 -10.46 -21.03 -14.77
CA SER A 172 -9.37 -21.94 -14.39
C SER A 172 -7.98 -21.51 -14.89
N ASN A 173 -7.92 -20.58 -15.88
CA ASN A 173 -6.67 -20.10 -16.47
C ASN A 173 -6.27 -18.69 -16.00
N ILE A 174 -7.04 -18.08 -15.10
CA ILE A 174 -6.69 -16.76 -14.52
C ILE A 174 -5.71 -16.95 -13.36
N ARG A 175 -4.75 -16.04 -13.24
CA ARG A 175 -3.84 -15.92 -12.10
C ARG A 175 -3.99 -14.56 -11.45
N PHE A 176 -3.99 -14.57 -10.12
CA PHE A 176 -4.13 -13.40 -9.28
C PHE A 176 -2.86 -13.24 -8.46
N PHE A 177 -2.25 -12.06 -8.50
CA PHE A 177 -0.96 -11.84 -7.88
C PHE A 177 -0.95 -10.56 -7.04
N ASP A 178 -0.62 -10.72 -5.76
CA ASP A 178 -0.40 -9.60 -4.83
C ASP A 178 1.06 -9.60 -4.34
N PRO A 179 1.92 -8.72 -4.87
CA PRO A 179 3.34 -8.65 -4.51
C PRO A 179 3.63 -7.94 -3.17
N ALA A 180 2.62 -7.70 -2.35
CA ALA A 180 2.71 -7.18 -0.98
C ALA A 180 1.49 -7.63 -0.19
N CYS A 181 1.28 -8.96 -0.13
CA CYS A 181 -0.03 -9.51 0.23
C CYS A 181 -0.39 -9.37 1.71
N GLY A 182 0.56 -9.06 2.60
CA GLY A 182 0.29 -9.00 4.02
C GLY A 182 -0.30 -10.32 4.52
N SER A 183 -1.40 -10.25 5.21
CA SER A 183 -2.19 -11.42 5.66
C SER A 183 -3.11 -12.02 4.57
N GLY A 184 -2.96 -11.64 3.31
CA GLY A 184 -3.68 -12.22 2.17
C GLY A 184 -5.05 -11.60 1.86
N ASN A 185 -5.44 -10.50 2.47
CA ASN A 185 -6.80 -9.95 2.36
C ASN A 185 -7.28 -9.72 0.91
N PHE A 186 -6.44 -9.16 0.04
CA PHE A 186 -6.79 -8.97 -1.36
C PHE A 186 -7.01 -10.31 -2.06
N LEU A 187 -6.14 -11.27 -1.83
CA LEU A 187 -6.22 -12.61 -2.42
C LEU A 187 -7.48 -13.35 -1.96
N ILE A 188 -7.80 -13.27 -0.66
CA ILE A 188 -9.00 -13.89 -0.07
C ILE A 188 -10.28 -13.32 -0.69
N VAL A 189 -10.39 -11.99 -0.76
CA VAL A 189 -11.58 -11.35 -1.33
C VAL A 189 -11.71 -11.70 -2.81
N ALA A 190 -10.61 -11.64 -3.57
CA ALA A 190 -10.60 -12.02 -4.98
C ALA A 190 -11.00 -13.49 -5.17
N PHE A 191 -10.48 -14.40 -4.36
CA PHE A 191 -10.83 -15.82 -4.38
C PHE A 191 -12.33 -16.04 -4.14
N LYS A 192 -12.88 -15.47 -3.06
CA LYS A 192 -14.29 -15.61 -2.73
C LYS A 192 -15.23 -15.08 -3.83
N GLU A 193 -14.92 -13.89 -4.39
CA GLU A 193 -15.75 -13.30 -5.43
C GLU A 193 -15.71 -14.14 -6.72
N VAL A 194 -14.52 -14.60 -7.16
CA VAL A 194 -14.40 -15.43 -8.36
C VAL A 194 -15.09 -16.81 -8.17
N ARG A 195 -14.96 -17.41 -6.98
CA ARG A 195 -15.66 -18.67 -6.63
C ARG A 195 -17.19 -18.50 -6.66
N ARG A 196 -17.72 -17.36 -6.20
CA ARG A 196 -19.16 -17.08 -6.27
C ARG A 196 -19.66 -16.97 -7.70
N LEU A 197 -18.91 -16.28 -8.57
CA LEU A 197 -19.25 -16.20 -10.00
C LEU A 197 -19.24 -17.59 -10.66
N GLU A 198 -18.27 -18.44 -10.32
CA GLU A 198 -18.24 -19.83 -10.77
C GLU A 198 -19.50 -20.59 -10.36
N MET A 199 -19.87 -20.53 -9.06
CA MET A 199 -21.07 -21.20 -8.53
C MET A 199 -22.35 -20.69 -9.21
N GLU A 200 -22.51 -19.39 -9.39
CA GLU A 200 -23.67 -18.80 -10.07
C GLU A 200 -23.86 -19.32 -11.49
N VAL A 201 -22.77 -19.52 -12.24
CA VAL A 201 -22.84 -20.06 -13.60
C VAL A 201 -23.13 -21.56 -13.56
N LEU A 202 -22.50 -22.33 -12.68
CA LEU A 202 -22.76 -23.77 -12.53
C LEU A 202 -24.20 -24.06 -12.12
N GLU A 203 -24.78 -23.31 -11.18
CA GLU A 203 -26.20 -23.44 -10.81
C GLU A 203 -27.15 -23.18 -11.97
N SER A 204 -26.81 -22.24 -12.84
CA SER A 204 -27.65 -21.86 -13.97
C SER A 204 -27.67 -22.88 -15.12
N VAL A 205 -26.76 -23.86 -15.13
CA VAL A 205 -26.60 -24.85 -16.20
C VAL A 205 -26.45 -26.26 -15.62
N PRO A 206 -27.57 -26.95 -15.30
CA PRO A 206 -27.56 -28.29 -14.69
C PRO A 206 -26.83 -29.37 -15.52
N ALA A 207 -26.62 -29.15 -16.81
CA ALA A 207 -25.89 -30.07 -17.67
C ALA A 207 -24.37 -30.09 -17.38
N LEU A 208 -23.85 -29.10 -16.64
CA LEU A 208 -22.46 -29.07 -16.23
C LEU A 208 -22.27 -29.86 -14.95
N LEU A 209 -21.21 -30.68 -14.91
CA LEU A 209 -20.82 -31.35 -13.69
C LEU A 209 -20.37 -30.29 -12.66
N PRO A 210 -21.01 -30.21 -11.48
CA PRO A 210 -20.62 -29.21 -10.46
C PRO A 210 -19.30 -29.61 -9.82
N MET A 211 -18.21 -29.10 -10.35
CA MET A 211 -16.84 -29.26 -9.83
C MET A 211 -16.16 -27.90 -9.80
N PRO A 212 -15.50 -27.53 -8.70
CA PRO A 212 -14.77 -26.29 -8.64
C PRO A 212 -13.55 -26.30 -9.56
N SER A 213 -13.44 -25.32 -10.43
CA SER A 213 -12.28 -25.10 -11.31
C SER A 213 -11.33 -24.04 -10.74
N VAL A 214 -11.86 -23.12 -9.94
CA VAL A 214 -11.07 -22.09 -9.25
C VAL A 214 -10.51 -22.66 -7.95
N SER A 215 -9.20 -22.57 -7.76
CA SER A 215 -8.49 -23.05 -6.57
C SER A 215 -7.50 -22.03 -6.05
N ILE A 216 -7.07 -22.15 -4.80
CA ILE A 216 -6.06 -21.26 -4.20
C ILE A 216 -4.71 -21.29 -4.93
N ASN A 217 -4.42 -22.31 -5.72
CA ASN A 217 -3.20 -22.42 -6.51
C ASN A 217 -3.10 -21.40 -7.67
N GLN A 218 -4.15 -20.63 -7.92
CA GLN A 218 -4.17 -19.53 -8.89
C GLN A 218 -3.83 -18.18 -8.24
N PHE A 219 -3.63 -18.17 -6.90
CA PHE A 219 -3.42 -16.97 -6.10
C PHE A 219 -1.99 -16.92 -5.60
N TYR A 220 -1.24 -15.97 -6.11
CA TYR A 220 0.19 -15.77 -5.88
C TYR A 220 0.41 -14.57 -4.97
N GLY A 221 1.41 -14.62 -4.10
CA GLY A 221 1.73 -13.51 -3.21
C GLY A 221 3.22 -13.43 -2.87
N ILE A 222 3.66 -12.25 -2.50
CA ILE A 222 4.96 -12.03 -1.88
C ILE A 222 4.73 -11.28 -0.58
N GLU A 223 5.33 -11.76 0.51
CA GLU A 223 5.30 -11.09 1.81
C GLU A 223 6.69 -11.12 2.46
N ILE A 224 7.09 -10.00 3.07
CA ILE A 224 8.41 -9.86 3.69
C ILE A 224 8.42 -10.29 5.17
N ASP A 225 7.28 -10.15 5.84
CA ASP A 225 7.12 -10.57 7.24
C ASP A 225 6.75 -12.06 7.31
N ASP A 226 7.53 -12.84 8.04
CA ASP A 226 7.36 -14.28 8.17
C ASP A 226 6.01 -14.66 8.81
N PHE A 227 5.51 -13.81 9.71
CA PHE A 227 4.24 -14.06 10.36
C PHE A 227 3.05 -13.75 9.46
N ALA A 228 3.08 -12.61 8.77
CA ALA A 228 2.04 -12.25 7.82
C ALA A 228 1.96 -13.28 6.67
N HIS A 229 3.12 -13.80 6.23
CA HIS A 229 3.22 -14.88 5.25
C HIS A 229 2.46 -16.15 5.71
N GLU A 230 2.73 -16.66 6.93
CA GLU A 230 2.05 -17.83 7.48
C GLU A 230 0.53 -17.60 7.62
N ILE A 231 0.14 -16.39 8.03
CA ILE A 231 -1.27 -16.01 8.13
C ILE A 231 -1.94 -15.94 6.76
N ALA A 232 -1.25 -15.43 5.73
CA ALA A 232 -1.81 -15.39 4.37
C ALA A 232 -2.11 -16.80 3.84
N MET A 233 -1.18 -17.74 4.03
CA MET A 233 -1.41 -19.15 3.66
C MET A 233 -2.57 -19.77 4.43
N LEU A 234 -2.60 -19.62 5.75
CA LEU A 234 -3.67 -20.12 6.59
C LEU A 234 -5.03 -19.55 6.16
N SER A 235 -5.10 -18.23 6.00
CA SER A 235 -6.34 -17.54 5.64
C SER A 235 -6.89 -17.96 4.27
N LEU A 236 -6.01 -18.27 3.30
CA LEU A 236 -6.42 -18.81 2.00
C LEU A 236 -7.01 -20.22 2.12
N TRP A 237 -6.41 -21.10 2.93
CA TRP A 237 -6.99 -22.42 3.20
C TRP A 237 -8.35 -22.34 3.88
N LEU A 238 -8.49 -21.46 4.86
CA LEU A 238 -9.77 -21.25 5.54
C LEU A 238 -10.82 -20.66 4.59
N ALA A 239 -10.42 -19.75 3.71
CA ALA A 239 -11.31 -19.23 2.67
C ALA A 239 -11.72 -20.31 1.67
N GLU A 240 -10.81 -21.20 1.26
CA GLU A 240 -11.14 -22.35 0.40
C GLU A 240 -12.15 -23.27 1.09
N HIS A 241 -11.95 -23.56 2.39
CA HIS A 241 -12.90 -24.37 3.16
C HIS A 241 -14.30 -23.73 3.21
N GLN A 242 -14.40 -22.44 3.56
CA GLN A 242 -15.68 -21.72 3.59
C GLN A 242 -16.37 -21.73 2.22
N MET A 243 -15.62 -21.52 1.14
CA MET A 243 -16.18 -21.57 -0.21
C MET A 243 -16.57 -22.99 -0.64
N ASN A 244 -15.93 -24.04 -0.13
CA ASN A 244 -16.33 -25.43 -0.35
C ASN A 244 -17.60 -25.78 0.42
N GLN A 245 -17.83 -25.21 1.61
CA GLN A 245 -19.10 -25.33 2.33
C GLN A 245 -20.22 -24.60 1.56
N GLU A 246 -20.02 -23.34 1.15
CA GLU A 246 -20.98 -22.60 0.32
C GLU A 246 -21.28 -23.36 -0.98
N PHE A 247 -20.26 -23.98 -1.60
CA PHE A 247 -20.43 -24.81 -2.80
C PHE A 247 -21.31 -26.05 -2.53
N PHE A 248 -21.12 -26.70 -1.39
CA PHE A 248 -21.96 -27.85 -1.00
C PHE A 248 -23.41 -27.43 -0.75
N GLU A 249 -23.64 -26.34 -0.06
CA GLU A 249 -24.98 -25.82 0.23
C GLU A 249 -25.73 -25.45 -1.06
N ARG A 250 -25.05 -24.85 -2.04
CA ARG A 250 -25.65 -24.39 -3.29
C ARG A 250 -25.81 -25.50 -4.34
N LEU A 251 -24.84 -26.38 -4.46
CA LEU A 251 -24.72 -27.34 -5.55
C LEU A 251 -24.81 -28.81 -5.09
N GLY A 252 -24.94 -29.07 -3.80
CA GLY A 252 -25.15 -30.41 -3.23
C GLY A 252 -23.93 -31.33 -3.30
N LYS A 253 -22.74 -30.83 -3.69
CA LYS A 253 -21.53 -31.65 -3.86
C LYS A 253 -20.44 -31.27 -2.87
N ARG A 254 -20.04 -32.21 -2.04
CA ARG A 254 -18.95 -32.03 -1.08
C ARG A 254 -17.59 -32.03 -1.78
N VAL A 255 -16.76 -31.07 -1.44
CA VAL A 255 -15.35 -30.98 -1.81
C VAL A 255 -14.53 -31.12 -0.52
N PRO A 256 -13.70 -32.17 -0.37
CA PRO A 256 -12.90 -32.35 0.84
C PRO A 256 -11.88 -31.23 1.01
N THR A 257 -11.77 -30.70 2.23
CA THR A 257 -10.73 -29.73 2.58
C THR A 257 -9.41 -30.39 2.94
N LEU A 258 -9.47 -31.53 3.61
CA LEU A 258 -8.25 -32.28 4.00
C LEU A 258 -7.97 -33.44 3.03
N PRO A 259 -6.70 -33.77 2.82
CA PRO A 259 -5.51 -33.02 3.26
C PRO A 259 -5.38 -31.68 2.55
N LEU A 260 -4.83 -30.66 3.26
CA LEU A 260 -4.58 -29.34 2.67
C LEU A 260 -3.61 -29.49 1.50
N ARG A 261 -3.83 -28.68 0.47
CA ARG A 261 -2.90 -28.62 -0.67
C ARG A 261 -1.69 -27.76 -0.30
N PRO A 262 -0.47 -28.13 -0.71
CA PRO A 262 0.67 -27.22 -0.59
C PRO A 262 0.34 -25.90 -1.28
N ASN A 263 0.68 -24.78 -0.65
CA ASN A 263 0.51 -23.45 -1.22
C ASN A 263 1.89 -22.77 -1.33
N ASP A 264 2.68 -23.23 -2.30
CA ASP A 264 4.02 -22.69 -2.56
C ASP A 264 3.98 -21.38 -3.37
N HIS A 265 2.77 -20.85 -3.61
CA HIS A 265 2.55 -19.64 -4.42
C HIS A 265 2.59 -18.36 -3.58
N ILE A 266 2.56 -18.45 -2.26
CA ILE A 266 2.84 -17.34 -1.36
C ILE A 266 4.31 -17.46 -0.95
N VAL A 267 5.13 -16.48 -1.34
CA VAL A 267 6.57 -16.52 -1.19
C VAL A 267 7.03 -15.54 -0.13
N LEU A 268 7.82 -16.01 0.85
CA LEU A 268 8.46 -15.15 1.84
C LEU A 268 9.65 -14.42 1.22
N GLY A 269 9.61 -13.09 1.16
CA GLY A 269 10.71 -12.30 0.62
C GLY A 269 10.40 -10.85 0.31
N ASN A 270 11.41 -10.12 -0.13
CA ASN A 270 11.25 -8.72 -0.54
C ASN A 270 10.86 -8.65 -2.02
N ALA A 271 9.65 -8.17 -2.31
CA ALA A 271 9.12 -8.05 -3.66
C ALA A 271 9.97 -7.19 -4.60
N LEU A 272 10.70 -6.18 -4.08
CA LEU A 272 11.57 -5.35 -4.92
C LEU A 272 12.91 -6.03 -5.29
N ARG A 273 13.20 -7.22 -4.71
CA ARG A 273 14.41 -8.01 -4.97
C ARG A 273 14.13 -9.33 -5.67
N LEU A 274 12.89 -9.81 -5.59
CA LEU A 274 12.49 -11.06 -6.23
C LEU A 274 12.10 -10.83 -7.69
N ASP A 275 12.37 -11.82 -8.52
CA ASP A 275 11.83 -11.87 -9.88
C ASP A 275 10.37 -12.33 -9.84
N TRP A 276 9.46 -11.45 -10.22
CA TRP A 276 8.03 -11.72 -10.21
C TRP A 276 7.60 -12.83 -11.19
N GLU A 277 8.36 -13.06 -12.28
CA GLU A 277 8.07 -14.17 -13.21
C GLU A 277 8.39 -15.53 -12.59
N THR A 278 9.35 -15.59 -11.67
CA THR A 278 9.63 -16.82 -10.92
C THR A 278 8.51 -17.12 -9.92
N VAL A 279 7.91 -16.09 -9.31
CA VAL A 279 6.82 -16.25 -8.34
C VAL A 279 5.49 -16.53 -9.05
N CYS A 280 5.12 -15.73 -10.05
CA CYS A 280 3.92 -15.87 -10.86
C CYS A 280 4.31 -16.04 -12.34
N PRO A 281 4.55 -17.28 -12.80
CA PRO A 281 5.04 -17.54 -14.14
C PRO A 281 4.06 -17.07 -15.22
N LYS A 282 4.56 -16.48 -16.30
CA LYS A 282 3.74 -16.05 -17.47
C LYS A 282 3.34 -17.20 -18.36
N THR A 283 4.07 -18.31 -18.32
CA THR A 283 3.73 -19.53 -19.03
C THR A 283 3.05 -20.50 -18.08
N ALA A 284 1.95 -21.11 -18.49
CA ALA A 284 1.39 -22.20 -17.70
C ALA A 284 2.38 -23.39 -17.73
N PRO A 285 2.81 -23.95 -16.58
CA PRO A 285 3.21 -25.34 -16.57
C PRO A 285 2.01 -26.10 -17.14
N ALA A 286 2.24 -27.06 -18.02
CA ALA A 286 1.17 -27.93 -18.50
C ALA A 286 0.50 -28.55 -17.26
N GLN A 287 -0.54 -27.91 -16.76
CA GLN A 287 -1.32 -28.48 -15.67
C GLN A 287 -1.92 -29.76 -16.23
N ALA A 288 -1.65 -30.86 -15.58
CA ALA A 288 -2.35 -32.09 -15.83
C ALA A 288 -3.85 -31.73 -15.77
N ALA A 289 -4.55 -31.93 -16.88
CA ALA A 289 -5.98 -31.72 -16.95
C ALA A 289 -6.62 -32.38 -15.72
N PRO A 290 -7.61 -31.74 -15.08
CA PRO A 290 -8.26 -32.32 -13.92
C PRO A 290 -8.61 -33.79 -14.21
N LEU A 291 -8.34 -34.68 -13.24
CA LEU A 291 -8.48 -36.14 -13.38
C LEU A 291 -9.87 -36.63 -13.84
N TRP A 292 -10.83 -35.73 -13.99
CA TRP A 292 -12.24 -35.99 -14.38
C TRP A 292 -12.62 -35.54 -15.79
N THR A 293 -11.72 -35.02 -16.61
CA THR A 293 -11.98 -34.91 -18.05
C THR A 293 -11.92 -36.30 -18.65
N VAL A 294 -13.06 -36.99 -18.63
CA VAL A 294 -13.25 -38.25 -19.35
C VAL A 294 -13.45 -37.88 -20.84
N GLU A 295 -12.39 -37.44 -21.49
CA GLU A 295 -12.31 -37.52 -22.95
C GLU A 295 -11.67 -38.85 -23.33
N PRO A 296 -12.21 -39.53 -24.36
CA PRO A 296 -11.63 -40.78 -24.81
C PRO A 296 -10.17 -40.59 -25.23
N LEU A 297 -9.32 -41.52 -24.81
CA LEU A 297 -7.86 -41.59 -25.01
C LEU A 297 -7.34 -41.44 -26.44
N LEU A 298 -8.16 -41.04 -27.43
CA LEU A 298 -7.86 -41.12 -28.87
C LEU A 298 -7.57 -39.79 -29.57
N GLN A 299 -7.67 -38.63 -28.90
CA GLN A 299 -7.29 -37.35 -29.55
C GLN A 299 -6.72 -36.36 -28.51
N ARG A 300 -5.55 -36.64 -27.95
CA ARG A 300 -4.72 -35.58 -27.37
C ARG A 300 -4.04 -34.82 -28.51
N ALA A 301 -4.73 -33.83 -29.07
CA ALA A 301 -4.02 -32.69 -29.63
C ALA A 301 -3.11 -32.11 -28.54
N ALA A 302 -1.89 -31.71 -28.92
CA ALA A 302 -0.99 -31.03 -27.96
C ALA A 302 -1.77 -29.95 -27.22
N PRO A 303 -1.62 -29.82 -25.88
CA PRO A 303 -2.36 -28.83 -25.12
C PRO A 303 -2.10 -27.48 -25.78
N ASP A 304 -3.19 -26.82 -26.18
CA ASP A 304 -3.15 -25.45 -26.66
C ASP A 304 -2.63 -24.64 -25.48
N VAL A 305 -1.35 -24.29 -25.51
CA VAL A 305 -0.68 -23.55 -24.42
C VAL A 305 -1.22 -22.12 -24.49
N ARG A 306 -2.41 -21.92 -23.96
CA ARG A 306 -2.99 -20.57 -23.84
C ARG A 306 -2.22 -19.83 -22.78
N GLU A 307 -1.76 -18.64 -23.12
CA GLU A 307 -1.18 -17.73 -22.13
C GLU A 307 -2.23 -17.45 -21.04
N PRO A 308 -1.87 -17.55 -19.74
CA PRO A 308 -2.81 -17.25 -18.67
C PRO A 308 -3.20 -15.77 -18.70
N GLU A 309 -4.40 -15.44 -18.23
CA GLU A 309 -4.73 -14.08 -17.85
C GLU A 309 -4.10 -13.79 -16.48
N ILE A 310 -3.37 -12.68 -16.32
CA ILE A 310 -2.75 -12.32 -15.05
C ILE A 310 -3.22 -10.95 -14.61
N TYR A 311 -3.76 -10.88 -13.37
CA TYR A 311 -4.15 -9.66 -12.70
C TYR A 311 -3.29 -9.45 -11.47
N ILE A 312 -2.57 -8.32 -11.44
CA ILE A 312 -1.71 -7.94 -10.32
C ILE A 312 -2.38 -6.82 -9.56
N PHE A 313 -2.44 -6.94 -8.26
CA PHE A 313 -3.07 -5.92 -7.41
C PHE A 313 -2.46 -5.93 -6.01
N GLY A 314 -2.75 -4.90 -5.24
CA GLY A 314 -2.34 -4.85 -3.85
C GLY A 314 -2.30 -3.44 -3.29
N ASN A 315 -1.92 -3.38 -2.01
CA ASN A 315 -1.69 -2.16 -1.26
C ASN A 315 -0.25 -2.16 -0.72
N PRO A 316 0.75 -1.89 -1.58
CA PRO A 316 2.15 -1.90 -1.18
C PRO A 316 2.49 -0.85 -0.12
N PRO A 317 3.57 -1.02 0.66
CA PRO A 317 3.93 -0.11 1.73
C PRO A 317 4.30 1.29 1.23
N TYR A 318 3.80 2.33 1.92
CA TYR A 318 4.13 3.74 1.68
C TYR A 318 5.22 4.19 2.62
N LEU A 319 6.31 4.71 2.08
CA LEU A 319 7.38 5.28 2.88
C LEU A 319 8.04 6.44 2.12
N GLY A 320 7.79 7.66 2.58
CA GLY A 320 8.37 8.85 1.99
C GLY A 320 9.90 8.81 2.03
N SER A 321 10.55 9.36 1.02
CA SER A 321 12.00 9.27 0.79
C SER A 321 12.88 9.64 2.00
N LYS A 322 12.42 10.51 2.89
CA LYS A 322 13.15 10.92 4.09
C LYS A 322 13.21 9.85 5.18
N MET A 323 12.25 8.94 5.18
CA MET A 323 12.12 7.85 6.16
C MET A 323 12.74 6.54 5.66
N GLN A 324 13.03 6.44 4.36
CA GLN A 324 13.63 5.25 3.77
C GLN A 324 15.06 5.05 4.24
N SER A 325 15.41 3.79 4.51
CA SER A 325 16.79 3.35 4.71
C SER A 325 17.61 3.46 3.42
N VAL A 326 18.94 3.35 3.54
CA VAL A 326 19.85 3.35 2.37
C VAL A 326 19.51 2.20 1.42
N ALA A 327 19.24 1.01 1.96
CA ALA A 327 18.89 -0.17 1.17
C ALA A 327 17.57 0.03 0.38
N GLN A 328 16.53 0.56 1.02
CA GLN A 328 15.25 0.85 0.38
C GLN A 328 15.36 1.89 -0.75
N LYS A 329 16.20 2.92 -0.56
CA LYS A 329 16.49 3.89 -1.62
C LYS A 329 17.20 3.25 -2.81
N GLU A 330 18.10 2.30 -2.54
CA GLU A 330 18.84 1.60 -3.58
C GLU A 330 17.93 0.64 -4.36
N GLU A 331 17.00 -0.03 -3.70
CA GLU A 331 15.97 -0.85 -4.35
C GLU A 331 15.14 -0.04 -5.35
N VAL A 332 14.60 1.10 -4.93
CA VAL A 332 13.84 2.00 -5.82
C VAL A 332 14.74 2.53 -6.95
N LYS A 333 15.98 2.92 -6.63
CA LYS A 333 16.94 3.40 -7.63
C LYS A 333 17.27 2.34 -8.69
N ASN A 334 17.39 1.08 -8.32
CA ASN A 334 17.66 -0.01 -9.26
C ASN A 334 16.54 -0.17 -10.29
N ILE A 335 15.29 0.03 -9.89
CA ILE A 335 14.12 -0.04 -10.78
C ILE A 335 14.07 1.16 -11.74
N TYR A 336 14.38 2.35 -11.25
CA TYR A 336 14.25 3.60 -12.01
C TYR A 336 15.55 4.12 -12.60
N GLY A 337 16.72 3.55 -12.25
CA GLY A 337 18.06 4.07 -12.55
C GLY A 337 18.39 4.22 -14.03
N ASN A 338 17.71 3.48 -14.91
CA ASN A 338 17.83 3.62 -16.37
C ASN A 338 16.95 4.76 -16.94
N SER A 339 16.19 5.46 -16.11
CA SER A 339 15.45 6.64 -16.53
C SER A 339 16.39 7.86 -16.46
N ASN A 340 16.45 8.66 -17.54
CA ASN A 340 17.16 9.94 -17.54
C ASN A 340 16.51 11.01 -16.63
N SER A 341 15.78 10.59 -15.59
CA SER A 341 14.98 11.45 -14.74
C SER A 341 15.80 11.95 -13.55
N GLU A 342 15.82 13.26 -13.35
CA GLU A 342 16.30 13.88 -12.11
C GLU A 342 15.38 13.48 -10.95
N ASN A 343 15.92 13.39 -9.71
CA ASN A 343 15.14 13.21 -8.45
C ASN A 343 14.59 11.82 -8.12
N ILE A 344 15.16 10.74 -8.66
CA ILE A 344 14.81 9.35 -8.26
C ILE A 344 14.92 9.15 -6.74
N SER A 345 15.89 9.82 -6.09
CA SER A 345 16.11 9.77 -4.64
C SER A 345 14.95 10.32 -3.79
N ASN A 346 14.01 11.04 -4.41
CA ASN A 346 12.85 11.62 -3.73
C ASN A 346 11.58 10.79 -3.89
N LEU A 347 11.65 9.65 -4.58
CA LEU A 347 10.50 8.78 -4.79
C LEU A 347 10.02 8.14 -3.47
N ASP A 348 8.71 8.00 -3.34
CA ASP A 348 8.10 7.16 -2.31
C ASP A 348 8.44 5.68 -2.57
N TYR A 349 8.54 4.89 -1.52
CA TYR A 349 8.91 3.48 -1.63
C TYR A 349 7.91 2.66 -2.48
N VAL A 350 6.62 3.01 -2.42
CA VAL A 350 5.56 2.38 -3.24
C VAL A 350 5.83 2.47 -4.74
N CYS A 351 6.62 3.44 -5.18
CA CYS A 351 7.01 3.56 -6.59
C CYS A 351 7.69 2.29 -7.11
N GLY A 352 8.42 1.55 -6.25
CA GLY A 352 9.05 0.29 -6.63
C GLY A 352 8.07 -0.72 -7.20
N TRP A 353 6.93 -0.93 -6.53
CA TRP A 353 5.88 -1.84 -7.00
C TRP A 353 5.23 -1.40 -8.29
N ILE A 354 4.98 -0.10 -8.46
CA ILE A 354 4.43 0.46 -9.69
C ILE A 354 5.39 0.24 -10.88
N GLY A 355 6.69 0.46 -10.64
CA GLY A 355 7.72 0.23 -11.66
C GLY A 355 7.82 -1.24 -12.07
N LEU A 356 7.87 -2.16 -11.11
CA LEU A 356 7.92 -3.61 -11.37
C LEU A 356 6.60 -4.13 -11.97
N GLY A 357 5.44 -3.63 -11.51
CA GLY A 357 4.15 -3.97 -12.11
C GLY A 357 4.07 -3.56 -13.57
N ALA A 358 4.52 -2.35 -13.91
CA ALA A 358 4.61 -1.89 -15.29
C ALA A 358 5.62 -2.72 -16.11
N GLU A 359 6.75 -3.16 -15.52
CA GLU A 359 7.70 -4.07 -16.16
C GLU A 359 7.05 -5.41 -16.47
N PHE A 360 6.38 -5.99 -15.49
CA PHE A 360 5.76 -7.30 -15.61
C PHE A 360 4.68 -7.36 -16.69
N ILE A 361 3.82 -6.33 -16.79
CA ILE A 361 2.73 -6.29 -17.79
C ILE A 361 3.19 -5.79 -19.16
N ALA A 362 4.44 -5.31 -19.29
CA ALA A 362 4.94 -4.79 -20.56
C ALA A 362 4.87 -5.84 -21.68
N GLY A 363 4.31 -5.47 -22.82
CA GLY A 363 4.19 -6.35 -24.00
C GLY A 363 3.10 -7.43 -23.91
N SER A 364 2.43 -7.58 -22.76
CA SER A 364 1.41 -8.61 -22.51
C SER A 364 -0.01 -8.02 -22.41
N PRO A 365 -1.07 -8.85 -22.42
CA PRO A 365 -2.44 -8.41 -22.15
C PRO A 365 -2.75 -8.25 -20.64
N TYR A 366 -1.78 -8.50 -19.77
CA TYR A 366 -1.93 -8.46 -18.32
C TYR A 366 -2.24 -7.06 -17.82
N GLN A 367 -2.83 -6.98 -16.63
CA GLN A 367 -3.21 -5.71 -16.02
C GLN A 367 -2.73 -5.67 -14.57
N CYS A 368 -2.41 -4.47 -14.08
CA CYS A 368 -2.12 -4.30 -12.67
C CYS A 368 -2.83 -3.07 -12.10
N ALA A 369 -3.12 -3.12 -10.78
CA ALA A 369 -3.69 -1.98 -10.07
C ALA A 369 -3.18 -1.93 -8.63
N PHE A 370 -2.71 -0.75 -8.21
CA PHE A 370 -2.16 -0.56 -6.88
C PHE A 370 -2.82 0.60 -6.16
N VAL A 371 -3.00 0.43 -4.85
CA VAL A 371 -3.25 1.54 -3.95
C VAL A 371 -1.92 2.24 -3.69
N THR A 372 -1.90 3.56 -3.76
CA THR A 372 -0.67 4.33 -3.60
C THR A 372 -0.93 5.67 -2.93
N THR A 373 0.12 6.38 -2.52
CA THR A 373 -0.02 7.77 -2.08
C THR A 373 -0.28 8.68 -3.28
N ASN A 374 -1.01 9.78 -3.07
CA ASN A 374 -1.25 10.77 -4.13
C ASN A 374 0.02 11.48 -4.63
N SER A 375 1.14 11.34 -3.93
CA SER A 375 2.43 11.94 -4.32
C SER A 375 2.95 11.47 -5.69
N ILE A 376 2.59 10.25 -6.14
CA ILE A 376 3.00 9.77 -7.47
C ILE A 376 2.26 10.47 -8.62
N THR A 377 1.19 11.18 -8.31
CA THR A 377 0.38 11.94 -9.27
C THR A 377 0.58 13.45 -9.14
N GLN A 378 1.49 13.87 -8.28
CA GLN A 378 1.71 15.29 -7.96
C GLN A 378 3.21 15.61 -7.81
N GLY A 379 3.58 16.84 -8.10
CA GLY A 379 4.90 17.38 -7.84
C GLY A 379 6.05 16.68 -8.56
N GLU A 380 7.16 16.47 -7.84
CA GLU A 380 8.43 16.00 -8.42
C GLU A 380 8.46 14.51 -8.75
N GLN A 381 7.54 13.71 -8.20
CA GLN A 381 7.50 12.27 -8.43
C GLN A 381 6.90 11.88 -9.77
N VAL A 382 6.06 12.75 -10.36
CA VAL A 382 5.36 12.49 -11.62
C VAL A 382 6.35 12.19 -12.76
N GLY A 383 7.39 13.00 -12.91
CA GLY A 383 8.37 12.84 -13.98
C GLY A 383 9.02 11.44 -13.99
N PRO A 384 9.75 11.07 -12.93
CA PRO A 384 10.46 9.79 -12.88
C PRO A 384 9.54 8.58 -13.04
N VAL A 385 8.40 8.56 -12.34
CA VAL A 385 7.48 7.41 -12.34
C VAL A 385 6.86 7.22 -13.72
N TRP A 386 6.22 8.25 -14.26
CA TRP A 386 5.41 8.13 -15.46
C TRP A 386 6.23 8.07 -16.76
N ASP A 387 7.46 8.62 -16.78
CA ASP A 387 8.38 8.43 -17.89
C ASP A 387 8.72 6.96 -18.11
N LEU A 388 8.97 6.21 -17.04
CA LEU A 388 9.25 4.78 -17.11
C LEU A 388 8.04 4.01 -17.67
N ILE A 389 6.85 4.28 -17.13
CA ILE A 389 5.61 3.56 -17.46
C ILE A 389 5.22 3.81 -18.93
N PHE A 390 5.16 5.06 -19.36
CA PHE A 390 4.70 5.38 -20.70
C PHE A 390 5.67 4.94 -21.82
N LYS A 391 6.99 4.86 -21.53
CA LYS A 391 7.97 4.29 -22.46
C LYS A 391 7.73 2.81 -22.77
N LYS A 392 7.06 2.09 -21.86
CA LYS A 392 6.70 0.68 -22.04
C LYS A 392 5.39 0.45 -22.80
N ASN A 393 4.83 1.48 -23.43
CA ASN A 393 3.55 1.45 -24.12
C ASN A 393 2.37 1.03 -23.20
N ILE A 394 2.40 1.52 -21.97
CA ILE A 394 1.37 1.32 -20.93
C ILE A 394 0.55 2.60 -20.79
N GLU A 395 -0.72 2.46 -20.46
CA GLU A 395 -1.65 3.55 -20.15
C GLU A 395 -2.37 3.31 -18.81
N ILE A 396 -2.95 4.37 -18.26
CA ILE A 396 -3.83 4.27 -17.09
C ILE A 396 -5.20 3.82 -17.58
N SER A 397 -5.62 2.61 -17.18
CA SER A 397 -6.93 2.04 -17.53
C SER A 397 -8.05 2.63 -16.68
N PHE A 398 -7.80 2.79 -15.38
CA PHE A 398 -8.69 3.47 -14.45
C PHE A 398 -7.91 4.13 -13.32
N ALA A 399 -8.56 5.09 -12.68
CA ALA A 399 -8.01 5.72 -11.49
C ALA A 399 -9.12 6.12 -10.50
N TYR A 400 -8.86 5.93 -9.20
CA TYR A 400 -9.58 6.62 -8.14
C TYR A 400 -8.78 7.86 -7.75
N THR A 401 -9.42 9.02 -7.86
CA THR A 401 -8.83 10.28 -7.40
C THR A 401 -8.66 10.27 -5.88
N SER A 402 -7.91 11.24 -5.36
CA SER A 402 -7.53 11.30 -3.94
C SER A 402 -8.70 11.09 -2.98
N PHE A 403 -8.56 10.11 -2.10
CA PHE A 403 -9.49 9.83 -1.02
C PHE A 403 -8.73 9.53 0.28
N LYS A 404 -9.40 9.72 1.40
CA LYS A 404 -8.83 9.37 2.69
C LYS A 404 -8.87 7.86 2.88
N TRP A 405 -7.71 7.26 3.16
CA TRP A 405 -7.63 5.86 3.53
C TRP A 405 -8.17 5.70 4.96
N THR A 406 -9.33 5.06 5.09
CA THR A 406 -9.94 4.79 6.39
C THR A 406 -9.74 3.33 6.75
N ASN A 407 -9.09 3.07 7.88
CA ASN A 407 -9.01 1.75 8.50
C ASN A 407 -10.02 1.70 9.65
N ASN A 408 -10.53 0.53 9.96
CA ASN A 408 -11.34 0.31 11.17
C ASN A 408 -10.53 0.39 12.48
N ALA A 409 -9.24 0.78 12.43
CA ALA A 409 -8.37 0.90 13.58
C ALA A 409 -8.54 2.26 14.30
N LYS A 410 -8.41 2.26 15.63
CA LYS A 410 -8.53 3.44 16.50
C LYS A 410 -7.55 4.60 16.21
N TYR A 411 -6.47 4.36 15.46
CA TYR A 411 -5.48 5.37 15.04
C TYR A 411 -5.52 5.48 13.52
N GLN A 412 -6.25 6.46 13.02
CA GLN A 412 -6.30 6.79 11.59
C GLN A 412 -5.04 7.57 11.21
N ALA A 413 -4.13 6.95 10.47
CA ALA A 413 -3.15 7.70 9.71
C ALA A 413 -3.89 8.41 8.56
N GLY A 414 -3.94 9.74 8.59
CA GLY A 414 -4.63 10.55 7.57
C GLY A 414 -3.89 10.59 6.23
N VAL A 415 -3.52 9.42 5.68
CA VAL A 415 -2.83 9.34 4.39
C VAL A 415 -3.86 9.48 3.28
N THR A 416 -3.59 10.41 2.35
CA THR A 416 -4.38 10.57 1.14
C THR A 416 -3.87 9.60 0.09
N CYS A 417 -4.73 8.68 -0.33
CA CYS A 417 -4.42 7.64 -1.30
C CYS A 417 -5.11 7.88 -2.64
N VAL A 418 -4.55 7.27 -3.67
CA VAL A 418 -5.14 7.09 -4.99
C VAL A 418 -5.06 5.62 -5.38
N ILE A 419 -5.91 5.17 -6.29
CA ILE A 419 -5.79 3.83 -6.91
C ILE A 419 -5.51 4.04 -8.39
N ILE A 420 -4.56 3.29 -8.93
CA ILE A 420 -4.15 3.40 -10.33
C ILE A 420 -4.12 2.02 -10.95
N GLY A 421 -4.95 1.84 -11.96
CA GLY A 421 -4.93 0.66 -12.83
C GLY A 421 -4.11 0.93 -14.08
N LEU A 422 -3.26 -0.01 -14.45
CA LEU A 422 -2.38 0.04 -15.61
C LEU A 422 -2.66 -1.14 -16.54
N ARG A 423 -2.63 -0.86 -17.84
CA ARG A 423 -2.74 -1.88 -18.90
C ARG A 423 -1.87 -1.50 -20.08
N ARG A 424 -1.64 -2.45 -20.99
CA ARG A 424 -1.08 -2.16 -22.31
C ARG A 424 -1.99 -1.19 -23.06
N LYS A 425 -1.40 -0.22 -23.71
CA LYS A 425 -2.13 0.76 -24.52
C LYS A 425 -2.85 0.09 -25.69
N HIS A 426 -4.15 0.35 -25.80
CA HIS A 426 -4.98 -0.09 -26.91
C HIS A 426 -5.60 1.10 -27.63
N VAL A 427 -5.74 0.96 -28.95
CA VAL A 427 -6.47 1.95 -29.77
C VAL A 427 -7.96 1.80 -29.46
N ASN A 428 -8.66 2.93 -29.23
CA ASN A 428 -10.11 2.99 -28.96
C ASN A 428 -10.56 2.38 -27.61
N SER A 429 -9.66 2.07 -26.67
CA SER A 429 -10.07 1.67 -25.34
C SER A 429 -10.47 2.87 -24.49
N LYS A 430 -11.54 2.73 -23.71
CA LYS A 430 -11.96 3.75 -22.75
C LYS A 430 -11.27 3.53 -21.40
N SER A 431 -11.10 4.61 -20.67
CA SER A 431 -10.55 4.64 -19.32
C SER A 431 -11.56 5.29 -18.35
N PHE A 432 -11.47 4.98 -17.08
CA PHE A 432 -12.46 5.40 -16.09
C PHE A 432 -11.82 6.15 -14.93
N ILE A 433 -12.35 7.34 -14.64
CA ILE A 433 -11.96 8.11 -13.44
C ILE A 433 -13.11 8.03 -12.43
N TYR A 434 -12.78 7.49 -11.26
CA TYR A 434 -13.68 7.39 -10.12
C TYR A 434 -13.38 8.52 -9.13
N ASN A 435 -14.42 9.24 -8.74
CA ASN A 435 -14.34 10.27 -7.72
C ASN A 435 -15.54 10.12 -6.78
N GLU A 436 -15.30 9.72 -5.51
CA GLU A 436 -16.33 9.40 -4.53
C GLU A 436 -17.46 8.54 -5.14
N ASN A 437 -18.60 9.15 -5.50
CA ASN A 437 -19.76 8.45 -6.06
C ASN A 437 -19.95 8.67 -7.58
N LYS A 438 -18.97 9.26 -8.26
CA LYS A 438 -19.08 9.56 -9.70
C LYS A 438 -18.03 8.78 -10.50
N VAL A 439 -18.49 8.20 -11.60
CA VAL A 439 -17.62 7.56 -12.59
C VAL A 439 -17.65 8.40 -13.86
N LYS A 440 -16.48 8.72 -14.37
CA LYS A 440 -16.33 9.45 -15.63
C LYS A 440 -15.57 8.61 -16.64
N GLU A 441 -16.23 8.25 -17.72
CA GLU A 441 -15.58 7.64 -18.89
C GLU A 441 -14.78 8.69 -19.66
N VAL A 442 -13.54 8.36 -20.03
CA VAL A 442 -12.63 9.26 -20.75
C VAL A 442 -11.79 8.46 -21.76
N ASP A 443 -11.26 9.13 -22.78
CA ASP A 443 -10.39 8.47 -23.75
C ASP A 443 -9.00 8.17 -23.19
N LYS A 444 -8.47 9.06 -22.33
CA LYS A 444 -7.15 8.91 -21.71
C LYS A 444 -7.14 9.58 -20.36
N ILE A 445 -6.33 9.03 -19.46
CA ILE A 445 -6.05 9.59 -18.13
C ILE A 445 -4.60 10.09 -18.12
N SER A 446 -4.41 11.35 -17.73
CA SER A 446 -3.07 11.92 -17.54
C SER A 446 -2.43 11.44 -16.23
N PRO A 447 -1.11 11.59 -16.05
CA PRO A 447 -0.43 11.28 -14.77
C PRO A 447 -1.00 12.01 -13.54
N TYR A 448 -1.74 13.09 -13.77
CA TYR A 448 -2.38 13.90 -12.71
C TYR A 448 -3.81 13.44 -12.40
N LEU A 449 -4.22 12.28 -12.90
CA LEU A 449 -5.56 11.68 -12.77
C LEU A 449 -6.69 12.58 -13.25
N ILE A 450 -6.44 13.35 -14.28
CA ILE A 450 -7.44 14.14 -15.00
C ILE A 450 -7.57 13.65 -16.45
N PRO A 451 -8.73 13.89 -17.09
CA PRO A 451 -8.91 13.57 -18.51
C PRO A 451 -7.89 14.33 -19.37
N GLY A 452 -7.22 13.62 -20.28
CA GLY A 452 -6.31 14.26 -21.22
C GLY A 452 -5.13 13.38 -21.62
N SER A 453 -4.29 13.91 -22.51
CA SER A 453 -3.09 13.23 -22.97
C SER A 453 -2.07 13.01 -21.84
N PRO A 454 -1.21 12.01 -21.93
CA PRO A 454 -0.20 11.69 -20.91
C PRO A 454 0.97 12.68 -20.95
N VAL A 455 0.68 13.96 -20.73
CA VAL A 455 1.69 15.03 -20.67
C VAL A 455 2.31 15.06 -19.28
N ILE A 456 3.64 15.07 -19.23
CA ILE A 456 4.41 15.19 -18.00
C ILE A 456 4.98 16.60 -17.93
N VAL A 457 4.57 17.36 -16.92
CA VAL A 457 5.13 18.68 -16.64
C VAL A 457 6.43 18.51 -15.84
N ARG A 458 7.55 18.89 -16.46
CA ARG A 458 8.86 18.80 -15.83
C ARG A 458 9.25 20.12 -15.18
N ARG A 459 9.96 20.03 -14.06
CA ARG A 459 10.58 21.20 -13.44
C ARG A 459 11.61 21.81 -14.38
N THR A 460 11.51 23.11 -14.61
CA THR A 460 12.50 23.88 -15.35
C THR A 460 13.17 24.89 -14.41
N LYS A 461 14.48 25.12 -14.60
CA LYS A 461 15.25 26.11 -13.82
C LYS A 461 15.12 27.54 -14.39
N LYS A 462 14.54 27.67 -15.57
CA LYS A 462 14.43 28.93 -16.30
C LYS A 462 12.99 29.13 -16.75
N PRO A 463 12.51 30.36 -16.85
CA PRO A 463 11.23 30.67 -17.46
C PRO A 463 11.14 30.16 -18.89
N VAL A 464 9.91 29.90 -19.35
CA VAL A 464 9.63 29.43 -20.74
C VAL A 464 10.15 30.45 -21.78
N THR A 465 10.14 31.71 -21.43
CA THR A 465 10.68 32.80 -22.28
C THR A 465 11.48 33.80 -21.43
N LYS A 466 12.45 34.47 -22.05
CA LYS A 466 13.25 35.51 -21.40
C LYS A 466 12.45 36.75 -20.99
N LYS A 467 11.22 36.90 -21.49
CA LYS A 467 10.30 37.99 -21.13
C LYS A 467 9.67 37.81 -19.74
N PHE A 468 9.63 36.59 -19.22
CA PHE A 468 9.12 36.33 -17.87
C PHE A 468 10.21 36.56 -16.83
N PRO A 469 9.90 37.26 -15.71
CA PRO A 469 10.79 37.30 -14.57
C PRO A 469 10.96 35.88 -13.97
N PRO A 470 12.13 35.57 -13.39
CA PRO A 470 12.37 34.27 -12.79
C PRO A 470 11.52 34.10 -11.52
N MET A 471 10.91 32.93 -11.36
CA MET A 471 10.32 32.49 -10.11
C MET A 471 11.42 31.90 -9.22
N VAL A 472 11.59 32.44 -8.03
CA VAL A 472 12.63 32.03 -7.08
C VAL A 472 11.99 31.50 -5.80
N PHE A 473 12.68 30.58 -5.13
CA PHE A 473 12.26 30.09 -3.82
C PHE A 473 12.45 31.19 -2.77
N GLY A 474 11.50 31.37 -1.87
CA GLY A 474 11.56 32.42 -0.87
C GLY A 474 12.73 32.30 0.11
N SER A 475 12.88 33.27 0.97
CA SER A 475 14.01 33.40 1.90
C SER A 475 13.92 32.39 3.04
N MET A 476 15.06 31.73 3.37
CA MET A 476 15.12 30.66 4.39
C MET A 476 16.01 31.12 5.57
N PRO A 477 15.45 31.23 6.78
CA PRO A 477 16.20 31.73 7.93
C PRO A 477 17.14 30.65 8.53
N ARG A 478 16.70 29.41 8.73
CA ARG A 478 17.39 28.35 9.50
C ARG A 478 17.94 28.88 10.83
N ASP A 479 17.05 29.31 11.68
CA ASP A 479 17.32 30.13 12.85
C ASP A 479 16.72 29.57 14.15
N GLY A 480 16.10 28.38 14.11
CA GLY A 480 15.33 27.85 15.25
C GLY A 480 14.07 28.66 15.59
N GLY A 481 13.64 29.55 14.70
CA GLY A 481 12.48 30.44 14.90
C GLY A 481 12.82 31.80 15.54
N HIS A 482 14.08 32.03 15.90
CA HIS A 482 14.47 33.24 16.67
C HIS A 482 14.53 34.54 15.84
N LEU A 483 14.64 34.46 14.51
CA LEU A 483 14.58 35.64 13.65
C LEU A 483 13.15 36.00 13.21
N ILE A 484 12.18 35.13 13.50
CA ILE A 484 10.79 35.30 13.12
C ILE A 484 10.00 35.75 14.34
N LEU A 485 9.05 36.65 14.14
CA LEU A 485 8.21 37.22 15.18
C LEU A 485 6.75 36.97 14.86
N THR A 486 5.96 36.61 15.87
CA THR A 486 4.50 36.71 15.79
C THR A 486 4.08 38.19 15.86
N GLU A 487 2.82 38.49 15.65
CA GLU A 487 2.30 39.85 15.75
C GLU A 487 2.43 40.38 17.18
N GLU A 488 2.18 39.53 18.18
CA GLU A 488 2.34 39.87 19.61
C GLU A 488 3.81 40.16 19.94
N GLU A 489 4.73 39.29 19.53
CA GLU A 489 6.16 39.48 19.75
C GLU A 489 6.70 40.74 19.05
N TYR A 490 6.19 41.07 17.87
CA TYR A 490 6.52 42.31 17.18
C TYR A 490 6.14 43.53 18.01
N HIS A 491 4.91 43.58 18.55
CA HIS A 491 4.46 44.69 19.37
C HIS A 491 5.25 44.78 20.70
N GLU A 492 5.58 43.65 21.31
CA GLU A 492 6.42 43.65 22.53
C GLU A 492 7.80 44.23 22.26
N VAL A 493 8.46 43.79 21.18
CA VAL A 493 9.81 44.24 20.83
C VAL A 493 9.82 45.73 20.52
N VAL A 494 8.88 46.20 19.67
CA VAL A 494 8.81 47.61 19.29
C VAL A 494 8.43 48.53 20.45
N ASN A 495 7.56 48.08 21.36
CA ASN A 495 7.17 48.85 22.54
C ASN A 495 8.34 49.01 23.54
N LYS A 496 9.21 47.96 23.63
CA LYS A 496 10.39 48.02 24.51
C LYS A 496 11.54 48.82 23.92
N GLU A 497 11.75 48.67 22.63
CA GLU A 497 12.91 49.23 21.91
C GLU A 497 12.45 49.73 20.53
N GLN A 498 11.91 50.94 20.46
CA GLN A 498 11.33 51.51 19.28
C GLN A 498 12.28 51.57 18.06
N GLU A 499 13.59 51.69 18.33
CA GLU A 499 14.63 51.64 17.26
C GLU A 499 14.66 50.31 16.50
N SER A 500 14.14 49.25 17.09
CA SER A 500 14.10 47.92 16.49
C SER A 500 13.28 47.86 15.20
N ILE A 501 12.31 48.77 15.02
CA ILE A 501 11.43 48.81 13.86
C ILE A 501 12.18 48.93 12.54
N SER A 502 13.34 49.61 12.55
CA SER A 502 14.20 49.77 11.37
C SER A 502 14.84 48.47 10.86
N PHE A 503 14.84 47.43 11.68
CA PHE A 503 15.40 46.10 11.38
C PHE A 503 14.32 45.05 11.16
N ILE A 504 13.04 45.41 11.20
CA ILE A 504 11.92 44.47 11.11
C ILE A 504 11.19 44.68 9.76
N LYS A 505 10.87 43.56 9.11
CA LYS A 505 10.02 43.53 7.91
C LYS A 505 8.86 42.55 8.10
N ARG A 506 7.78 42.74 7.34
CA ARG A 506 6.73 41.72 7.24
C ARG A 506 7.32 40.44 6.69
N PHE A 507 6.82 39.31 7.16
CA PHE A 507 7.24 37.99 6.73
C PHE A 507 6.04 37.14 6.36
N SER A 508 5.95 36.71 5.11
CA SER A 508 4.81 35.96 4.61
C SER A 508 5.25 34.68 3.88
N GLY A 509 4.65 33.59 4.26
CA GLY A 509 4.77 32.30 3.57
C GLY A 509 3.42 31.81 3.07
N SER A 510 3.35 30.55 2.64
CA SER A 510 2.13 29.95 2.13
C SER A 510 0.95 30.00 3.11
N GLN A 511 1.21 29.69 4.40
CA GLN A 511 0.15 29.67 5.41
C GLN A 511 -0.32 31.08 5.76
N GLU A 512 0.62 31.99 5.98
CA GLU A 512 0.34 33.38 6.31
C GLU A 512 -0.50 34.03 5.20
N PHE A 513 -0.08 33.84 3.95
CA PHE A 513 -0.80 34.39 2.81
C PHE A 513 -2.22 33.80 2.65
N ILE A 514 -2.36 32.48 2.78
CA ILE A 514 -3.66 31.81 2.59
C ILE A 514 -4.63 32.11 3.74
N ARG A 515 -4.13 32.26 4.97
CA ARG A 515 -4.94 32.47 6.18
C ARG A 515 -5.11 33.93 6.56
N GLY A 516 -4.35 34.84 5.93
CA GLY A 516 -4.36 36.27 6.27
C GLY A 516 -3.68 36.57 7.62
N THR A 517 -2.80 35.68 8.10
CA THR A 517 -2.07 35.92 9.36
C THR A 517 -0.84 36.78 9.13
N ILE A 518 -0.53 37.64 10.10
CA ILE A 518 0.60 38.55 10.01
C ILE A 518 1.76 37.99 10.82
N ARG A 519 2.96 38.01 10.23
CA ARG A 519 4.23 37.71 10.91
C ARG A 519 5.29 38.69 10.45
N TYR A 520 6.35 38.78 11.22
CA TYR A 520 7.49 39.66 10.96
C TYR A 520 8.79 38.89 11.05
N CYS A 521 9.86 39.49 10.54
CA CYS A 521 11.22 38.95 10.71
C CYS A 521 12.23 40.07 10.91
N PHE A 522 13.31 39.78 11.63
CA PHE A 522 14.49 40.62 11.63
C PHE A 522 15.22 40.49 10.29
N TRP A 523 15.31 41.59 9.57
CA TRP A 523 15.99 41.67 8.29
C TRP A 523 17.12 42.68 8.36
N ILE A 524 18.30 42.22 8.75
CA ILE A 524 19.45 43.07 9.06
C ILE A 524 20.45 42.98 7.89
N ALA A 525 20.88 44.14 7.40
CA ALA A 525 21.94 44.21 6.40
C ALA A 525 23.34 44.12 7.09
N PRO A 526 24.37 43.60 6.38
CA PRO A 526 25.70 43.46 6.99
C PRO A 526 26.28 44.75 7.58
N GLU A 527 26.05 45.88 6.95
CA GLU A 527 26.46 47.21 7.40
C GLU A 527 25.74 47.71 8.65
N GLN A 528 24.56 47.18 8.91
CA GLN A 528 23.69 47.58 10.03
C GLN A 528 23.92 46.74 11.31
N ILE A 529 24.71 45.68 11.27
CA ILE A 529 24.84 44.73 12.37
C ILE A 529 25.33 45.37 13.68
N SER A 530 26.23 46.33 13.55
CA SER A 530 26.77 47.05 14.73
C SER A 530 25.71 47.88 15.44
N GLN A 531 24.77 48.45 14.72
CA GLN A 531 23.63 49.18 15.29
C GLN A 531 22.58 48.21 15.85
N ALA A 532 22.23 47.17 15.08
CA ALA A 532 21.26 46.18 15.50
C ALA A 532 21.66 45.49 16.83
N ARG A 533 22.96 45.20 17.03
CA ARG A 533 23.46 44.58 18.27
C ARG A 533 23.41 45.49 19.52
N LYS A 534 23.22 46.78 19.37
CA LYS A 534 22.99 47.69 20.51
C LYS A 534 21.62 47.47 21.12
N ILE A 535 20.66 47.02 20.37
CA ILE A 535 19.31 46.68 20.78
C ILE A 535 19.33 45.33 21.51
N PHE A 536 18.89 45.34 22.75
CA PHE A 536 19.01 44.18 23.64
C PHE A 536 18.27 42.95 23.10
N GLU A 537 17.04 43.14 22.69
CA GLU A 537 16.21 42.02 22.23
C GLU A 537 16.74 41.40 20.91
N ILE A 538 17.27 42.25 20.01
CA ILE A 538 17.91 41.74 18.79
C ILE A 538 19.17 40.94 19.13
N ARG A 539 20.04 41.48 19.96
CA ARG A 539 21.26 40.81 20.41
C ARG A 539 20.98 39.44 21.03
N LYS A 540 20.04 39.39 21.99
CA LYS A 540 19.61 38.15 22.62
C LYS A 540 19.17 37.08 21.62
N ARG A 541 18.33 37.45 20.67
CA ARG A 541 17.86 36.53 19.63
C ARG A 541 18.99 36.08 18.67
N LEU A 542 19.90 36.98 18.29
CA LEU A 542 21.05 36.62 17.48
C LEU A 542 21.98 35.61 18.17
N ASP A 543 22.17 35.72 19.50
CA ASP A 543 22.96 34.76 20.27
C ASP A 543 22.30 33.37 20.26
N LEU A 544 20.96 33.31 20.39
CA LEU A 544 20.21 32.07 20.28
C LEU A 544 20.33 31.45 18.89
N VAL A 545 20.23 32.24 17.82
CA VAL A 545 20.44 31.76 16.43
C VAL A 545 21.85 31.20 16.25
N SER A 546 22.88 31.88 16.79
CA SER A 546 24.27 31.40 16.70
C SER A 546 24.42 30.04 17.38
N LYS A 547 23.86 29.86 18.57
CA LYS A 547 23.87 28.61 19.31
C LYS A 547 23.16 27.49 18.52
N GLU A 548 21.93 27.71 18.08
CA GLU A 548 21.13 26.75 17.32
C GLU A 548 21.85 26.29 16.04
N ARG A 549 22.49 27.23 15.32
CA ARG A 549 23.23 26.91 14.12
C ARG A 549 24.50 26.11 14.39
N LYS A 550 25.20 26.36 15.52
CA LYS A 550 26.39 25.58 15.93
C LYS A 550 26.03 24.12 16.23
N GLU A 551 24.87 23.89 16.82
CA GLU A 551 24.37 22.58 17.20
C GLU A 551 23.72 21.82 16.02
N SER A 552 23.50 22.46 14.88
CA SER A 552 22.85 21.87 13.73
C SER A 552 23.63 20.70 13.12
N LYS A 553 22.94 19.61 12.79
CA LYS A 553 23.52 18.46 12.06
C LYS A 553 23.97 18.80 10.63
N ALA A 554 23.40 19.86 10.03
CA ALA A 554 23.66 20.24 8.64
C ALA A 554 24.91 21.15 8.52
N PRO A 555 25.99 20.75 7.80
CA PRO A 555 27.20 21.57 7.62
C PRO A 555 26.89 22.96 7.02
N SER A 556 25.96 23.02 6.06
CA SER A 556 25.54 24.26 5.41
C SER A 556 24.84 25.24 6.38
N THR A 557 24.23 24.77 7.46
CA THR A 557 23.66 25.62 8.52
C THR A 557 24.73 26.08 9.50
N ARG A 558 25.65 25.19 9.89
CA ARG A 558 26.78 25.53 10.79
C ARG A 558 27.67 26.62 10.19
N ALA A 559 27.88 26.65 8.88
CA ALA A 559 28.67 27.68 8.19
C ALA A 559 28.11 29.11 8.37
N TYR A 560 26.88 29.28 8.83
CA TYR A 560 26.26 30.57 9.13
C TYR A 560 26.19 30.91 10.61
N ALA A 561 26.80 30.12 11.49
CA ALA A 561 26.75 30.34 12.94
C ALA A 561 27.37 31.69 13.37
N ASP A 562 28.44 32.12 12.70
CA ASP A 562 29.13 33.40 12.96
C ASP A 562 28.42 34.62 12.33
N ARG A 563 27.39 34.37 11.53
CA ARG A 563 26.58 35.40 10.87
C ARG A 563 25.09 35.20 11.23
N PRO A 564 24.72 35.24 12.53
CA PRO A 564 23.37 34.87 13.00
C PRO A 564 22.27 35.80 12.49
N TYR A 565 22.61 37.01 12.10
CA TYR A 565 21.69 38.03 11.54
C TYR A 565 21.28 37.76 10.08
N LEU A 566 21.99 36.90 9.38
CA LEU A 566 21.68 36.60 7.98
C LEU A 566 20.76 35.39 7.86
N PHE A 567 19.77 35.49 6.99
CA PHE A 567 19.09 34.30 6.47
C PHE A 567 20.08 33.49 5.63
N VAL A 568 20.01 32.17 5.74
CA VAL A 568 20.88 31.25 4.97
C VAL A 568 20.62 31.36 3.47
N GLN A 569 19.37 31.57 3.09
CA GLN A 569 18.96 31.93 1.72
C GLN A 569 18.25 33.27 1.73
N ARG A 570 18.74 34.21 0.94
CA ARG A 570 18.22 35.58 0.82
C ARG A 570 17.73 35.81 -0.60
N ALA A 571 16.48 35.54 -0.86
CA ALA A 571 15.84 35.76 -2.17
C ALA A 571 15.17 37.13 -2.28
N TYR A 572 14.88 37.79 -1.16
CA TYR A 572 14.16 39.07 -1.09
C TYR A 572 14.81 40.18 -1.91
N LYS A 573 13.97 40.88 -2.64
CA LYS A 573 14.28 42.15 -3.30
C LYS A 573 13.28 43.24 -2.82
N PRO A 574 13.71 44.50 -2.66
CA PRO A 574 12.86 45.58 -2.21
C PRO A 574 11.94 46.12 -3.35
N THR A 575 11.17 45.21 -3.96
CA THR A 575 10.23 45.50 -5.04
C THR A 575 8.92 44.77 -4.79
N ASP A 576 7.82 45.24 -5.37
CA ASP A 576 6.58 44.48 -5.35
C ASP A 576 6.77 43.11 -5.96
N SER A 577 6.11 42.12 -5.40
CA SER A 577 6.31 40.74 -5.78
C SER A 577 5.02 39.92 -5.78
N ILE A 578 4.95 38.91 -6.63
CA ILE A 578 3.88 37.92 -6.59
C ILE A 578 4.33 36.79 -5.67
N ILE A 579 3.52 36.49 -4.63
CA ILE A 579 3.69 35.28 -3.82
C ILE A 579 2.91 34.14 -4.44
N ILE A 580 3.56 32.98 -4.52
CA ILE A 580 2.98 31.73 -5.02
C ILE A 580 3.21 30.65 -3.98
N PRO A 581 2.20 30.16 -3.25
CA PRO A 581 2.35 29.06 -2.31
C PRO A 581 2.98 27.83 -2.95
N ALA A 582 3.98 27.25 -2.28
CA ALA A 582 4.66 26.04 -2.77
C ALA A 582 3.76 24.80 -2.71
N VAL A 583 2.74 24.82 -1.85
CA VAL A 583 1.75 23.76 -1.67
C VAL A 583 0.36 24.37 -1.64
N SER A 584 -0.57 23.77 -2.38
CA SER A 584 -1.99 24.14 -2.38
C SER A 584 -2.86 22.91 -2.18
N SER A 585 -4.14 23.10 -1.86
CA SER A 585 -5.10 22.01 -1.75
C SER A 585 -5.60 21.59 -3.14
N GLU A 586 -5.72 20.31 -3.41
CA GLU A 586 -6.34 19.75 -4.63
C GLU A 586 -7.82 20.17 -4.80
N ARG A 587 -8.47 20.61 -3.70
CA ARG A 587 -9.85 21.09 -3.72
C ARG A 587 -10.00 22.52 -4.23
N ARG A 588 -8.89 23.25 -4.45
CA ARG A 588 -8.91 24.60 -4.97
C ARG A 588 -8.85 24.60 -6.48
N GLU A 589 -9.79 25.26 -7.12
CA GLU A 589 -9.81 25.43 -8.58
C GLU A 589 -8.61 26.25 -9.06
N TYR A 590 -8.16 27.23 -8.25
CA TYR A 590 -7.01 28.08 -8.55
C TYR A 590 -5.98 28.02 -7.43
N ILE A 591 -4.71 28.10 -7.80
CA ILE A 591 -3.62 28.28 -6.82
C ILE A 591 -3.75 29.70 -6.27
N PRO A 592 -3.86 29.90 -4.94
CA PRO A 592 -3.94 31.23 -4.36
C PRO A 592 -2.61 31.97 -4.59
N MET A 593 -2.67 33.06 -5.32
CA MET A 593 -1.52 33.94 -5.61
C MET A 593 -1.94 35.35 -5.36
N GLY A 594 -1.00 36.25 -5.11
CA GLY A 594 -1.29 37.63 -4.94
C GLY A 594 -0.06 38.51 -4.91
N TYR A 595 -0.26 39.83 -4.91
CA TYR A 595 0.79 40.79 -4.75
C TYR A 595 1.09 41.04 -3.27
N LEU A 596 2.37 41.22 -2.99
CA LEU A 596 2.91 41.71 -1.72
C LEU A 596 3.73 42.95 -2.00
N ASP A 597 3.73 43.89 -1.05
CA ASP A 597 4.49 45.12 -1.12
C ASP A 597 6.02 44.87 -1.01
N LYS A 598 6.76 45.88 -1.36
CA LYS A 598 8.24 45.88 -1.31
C LYS A 598 8.84 45.65 0.09
N ASP A 599 8.04 45.78 1.17
CA ASP A 599 8.51 45.64 2.55
C ASP A 599 8.21 44.25 3.13
N THR A 600 7.66 43.33 2.32
CA THR A 600 7.36 41.99 2.74
C THR A 600 8.41 40.98 2.24
N VAL A 601 9.03 40.24 3.16
CA VAL A 601 9.96 39.14 2.86
C VAL A 601 9.16 37.84 2.68
N ILE A 602 9.28 37.23 1.50
CA ILE A 602 8.62 35.95 1.22
C ILE A 602 9.45 34.80 1.80
N SER A 603 8.79 33.93 2.57
CA SER A 603 9.36 32.73 3.20
C SER A 603 9.60 31.61 2.19
N ASN A 604 10.52 30.70 2.50
CA ASN A 604 10.81 29.49 1.73
C ASN A 604 9.67 28.46 1.69
N SER A 605 8.54 28.72 2.32
CA SER A 605 7.31 27.93 2.12
C SER A 605 6.52 28.36 0.86
N ALA A 606 6.96 29.44 0.19
CA ALA A 606 6.37 29.96 -1.04
C ALA A 606 7.45 30.33 -2.06
N PHE A 607 7.03 30.51 -3.32
CA PHE A 607 7.84 31.11 -4.36
C PHE A 607 7.54 32.60 -4.49
N ALA A 608 8.53 33.34 -4.97
CA ALA A 608 8.43 34.76 -5.26
C ALA A 608 8.73 35.05 -6.73
N VAL A 609 7.93 35.91 -7.35
CA VAL A 609 8.25 36.54 -8.63
C VAL A 609 8.40 38.03 -8.37
N TYR A 610 9.64 38.50 -8.33
CA TYR A 610 9.97 39.92 -8.11
C TYR A 610 9.89 40.68 -9.41
N ASP A 611 9.62 41.99 -9.33
CA ASP A 611 9.52 42.90 -10.48
C ASP A 611 8.45 42.43 -11.49
N ALA A 612 7.38 41.80 -11.00
CA ALA A 612 6.33 41.24 -11.85
C ALA A 612 5.29 42.28 -12.24
N GLU A 613 5.14 42.50 -13.55
CA GLU A 613 4.09 43.32 -14.08
C GLU A 613 2.71 42.66 -13.99
N PRO A 614 1.59 43.40 -13.96
CA PRO A 614 0.22 42.87 -13.81
C PRO A 614 -0.18 41.80 -14.81
N TRP A 615 0.32 41.88 -16.05
CA TRP A 615 0.03 40.87 -17.07
C TRP A 615 0.62 39.49 -16.71
N VAL A 616 1.77 39.44 -15.99
CA VAL A 616 2.34 38.16 -15.49
C VAL A 616 1.38 37.51 -14.50
N PHE A 617 0.81 38.31 -13.59
CA PHE A 617 -0.18 37.82 -12.65
C PHE A 617 -1.44 37.30 -13.37
N GLY A 618 -1.92 38.04 -14.38
CA GLY A 618 -3.06 37.63 -15.19
C GLY A 618 -2.85 36.28 -15.88
N ILE A 619 -1.64 36.02 -16.41
CA ILE A 619 -1.30 34.73 -17.01
C ILE A 619 -1.23 33.63 -15.95
N LEU A 620 -0.55 33.87 -14.83
CA LEU A 620 -0.38 32.88 -13.77
C LEU A 620 -1.70 32.45 -13.10
N THR A 621 -2.67 33.37 -13.05
CA THR A 621 -3.99 33.10 -12.45
C THR A 621 -5.05 32.67 -13.46
N SER A 622 -4.71 32.59 -14.74
CA SER A 622 -5.62 32.16 -15.80
C SER A 622 -5.80 30.63 -15.78
N ARG A 623 -6.81 30.14 -16.50
CA ARG A 623 -7.04 28.70 -16.74
C ARG A 623 -6.14 28.09 -17.82
N MET A 624 -5.26 28.86 -18.40
CA MET A 624 -4.36 28.39 -19.46
C MET A 624 -3.24 27.53 -18.93
#